data_abbf9eaa333bad4eeebb92e4e45457ee
#
_entry.id   abbf9eaa333bad4eeebb92e4e45457ee
#
_cell.length_a   1.000
_cell.length_b   1.000
_cell.length_c   1.000
_cell.angle_alpha   90.00
_cell.angle_beta   90.00
_cell.angle_gamma   90.00
#
_symmetry.space_group_name_H-M   'P 1'
#
loop_
_entity.id
_entity.type
_entity.pdbx_description
1 polymer ?
#
loop_
_entity_poly.entity_id
_entity_poly.type
_entity_poly.pdbx_seq_one_letter_code
_entity_poly.pdbx_strand_id
1 'polypeptide(L)'
;THSSLFSHIIGQVDYDNYGISGLEKFFDKELKNQDLIKEPLKLTLDTNIQHLINTELDKSLITFDAKGGGALLMDVENGEILSLVSLPNFNINKRESLKDERYLNKITKGVYELGSIFKTFTVALAIENDLVSPKTVIKNIPRSIKCSKYEISDIKEFPKDLSVEDILIRSSNIGTLLIARKIGEEKLKKFIKETRLLYSPAIQLEEVGSPIKFNWENCKLETISYGHGITTTPLQATAVY
;
A
#
# COMPACT_ATOMS: atom_id res chain seq x y z
N THR A 1 -8.16 -26.59 9.77
CA THR A 1 -8.52 -25.81 10.88
C THR A 1 -8.79 -24.38 10.47
N HIS A 2 -8.14 -23.42 10.21
CA HIS A 2 -8.53 -22.04 9.84
C HIS A 2 -8.73 -21.88 8.34
N SER A 3 -9.68 -22.54 7.73
CA SER A 3 -9.82 -22.76 6.28
C SER A 3 -9.85 -21.50 5.38
N SER A 4 -10.13 -20.32 5.94
CA SER A 4 -10.15 -19.05 5.19
C SER A 4 -9.25 -17.97 5.80
N LEU A 5 -8.87 -18.08 7.08
CA LEU A 5 -8.16 -17.02 7.82
C LEU A 5 -6.81 -16.63 7.18
N PHE A 6 -6.10 -17.59 6.61
CA PHE A 6 -4.79 -17.41 5.98
C PHE A 6 -4.81 -17.73 4.48
N SER A 7 -5.99 -17.71 3.85
CA SER A 7 -6.15 -18.19 2.47
C SER A 7 -5.21 -17.56 1.46
N HIS A 8 -5.03 -16.24 1.52
CA HIS A 8 -4.15 -15.49 0.60
C HIS A 8 -2.66 -15.63 0.92
N ILE A 9 -2.32 -16.22 2.07
CA ILE A 9 -0.94 -16.44 2.47
C ILE A 9 -0.56 -17.90 2.20
N ILE A 10 -1.31 -18.84 2.78
CA ILE A 10 -1.05 -20.27 2.58
C ILE A 10 -1.24 -20.64 1.11
N GLY A 11 -2.36 -20.21 0.52
CA GLY A 11 -2.67 -20.54 -0.85
C GLY A 11 -3.31 -21.91 -1.00
N GLN A 12 -3.18 -22.48 -2.18
CA GLN A 12 -3.82 -23.75 -2.57
C GLN A 12 -2.86 -24.64 -3.37
N VAL A 13 -3.14 -25.92 -3.35
CA VAL A 13 -2.55 -26.92 -4.24
C VAL A 13 -3.59 -27.42 -5.25
N ASP A 14 -3.14 -27.91 -6.40
CA ASP A 14 -3.99 -28.57 -7.40
C ASP A 14 -4.31 -30.03 -7.01
N TYR A 15 -4.94 -30.78 -7.94
CA TYR A 15 -5.30 -32.19 -7.72
C TYR A 15 -4.10 -33.12 -7.62
N ASP A 16 -2.97 -32.73 -8.20
CA ASP A 16 -1.72 -33.47 -8.19
C ASP A 16 -0.77 -32.99 -7.08
N ASN A 17 -1.31 -32.19 -6.13
CA ASN A 17 -0.58 -31.58 -5.02
C ASN A 17 0.53 -30.61 -5.44
N TYR A 18 0.42 -29.94 -6.60
CA TYR A 18 1.29 -28.82 -6.94
C TYR A 18 0.74 -27.52 -6.37
N GLY A 19 1.60 -26.74 -5.75
CA GLY A 19 1.25 -25.40 -5.26
C GLY A 19 0.85 -24.48 -6.40
N ILE A 20 -0.36 -23.91 -6.34
CA ILE A 20 -0.89 -23.03 -7.38
C ILE A 20 -1.03 -21.57 -6.92
N SER A 21 -0.95 -21.32 -5.63
CA SER A 21 -0.96 -19.98 -5.05
C SER A 21 -0.30 -19.95 -3.67
N GLY A 22 0.03 -18.73 -3.20
CA GLY A 22 0.54 -18.49 -1.86
C GLY A 22 1.88 -19.17 -1.56
N LEU A 23 2.09 -19.48 -0.28
CA LEU A 23 3.29 -20.19 0.18
C LEU A 23 3.39 -21.61 -0.39
N GLU A 24 2.25 -22.28 -0.61
CA GLU A 24 2.21 -23.59 -1.25
C GLU A 24 2.89 -23.56 -2.64
N LYS A 25 2.68 -22.47 -3.39
CA LYS A 25 3.32 -22.29 -4.70
C LYS A 25 4.76 -21.85 -4.56
N PHE A 26 5.04 -20.89 -3.70
CA PHE A 26 6.39 -20.33 -3.55
C PHE A 26 7.38 -21.39 -3.07
N PHE A 27 6.97 -22.24 -2.14
CA PHE A 27 7.79 -23.30 -1.57
C PHE A 27 7.45 -24.72 -2.11
N ASP A 28 6.80 -24.83 -3.28
CA ASP A 28 6.32 -26.12 -3.81
C ASP A 28 7.43 -27.18 -3.89
N LYS A 29 8.61 -26.79 -4.34
CA LYS A 29 9.76 -27.71 -4.46
C LYS A 29 10.27 -28.17 -3.09
N GLU A 30 10.38 -27.27 -2.16
CA GLU A 30 10.81 -27.54 -0.79
C GLU A 30 9.78 -28.39 -0.06
N LEU A 31 8.51 -28.04 -0.12
CA LEU A 31 7.41 -28.72 0.56
C LEU A 31 7.22 -30.18 0.06
N LYS A 32 7.61 -30.49 -1.16
CA LYS A 32 7.56 -31.83 -1.73
C LYS A 32 8.79 -32.68 -1.45
N ASN A 33 9.91 -32.06 -1.13
CA ASN A 33 11.17 -32.77 -0.92
C ASN A 33 11.49 -32.86 0.57
N GLN A 34 11.24 -34.02 1.17
CA GLN A 34 11.50 -34.30 2.58
C GLN A 34 12.98 -34.13 2.97
N ASP A 35 13.91 -34.26 2.01
CA ASP A 35 15.34 -34.05 2.27
C ASP A 35 15.70 -32.58 2.40
N LEU A 36 14.90 -31.67 1.85
CA LEU A 36 15.10 -30.22 1.93
C LEU A 36 14.46 -29.61 3.18
N ILE A 37 13.35 -30.17 3.65
CA ILE A 37 12.66 -29.69 4.86
C ILE A 37 13.00 -30.59 6.05
N LYS A 38 13.96 -30.15 6.86
CA LYS A 38 14.30 -30.81 8.12
C LYS A 38 13.38 -30.38 9.28
N GLU A 39 12.79 -29.19 9.18
CA GLU A 39 11.92 -28.60 10.19
C GLU A 39 10.69 -27.98 9.52
N PRO A 40 9.55 -27.89 10.23
CA PRO A 40 8.37 -27.17 9.72
C PRO A 40 8.69 -25.73 9.34
N LEU A 41 8.13 -25.26 8.23
CA LEU A 41 8.23 -23.85 7.82
C LEU A 41 7.55 -22.96 8.86
N LYS A 42 8.35 -22.14 9.55
CA LYS A 42 7.86 -21.22 10.57
C LYS A 42 7.57 -19.85 9.92
N LEU A 43 6.35 -19.37 10.11
CA LEU A 43 5.92 -18.06 9.65
C LEU A 43 5.97 -17.03 10.79
N THR A 44 6.07 -15.76 10.44
CA THR A 44 6.07 -14.63 11.38
C THR A 44 4.65 -14.24 11.85
N LEU A 45 3.63 -14.82 11.24
CA LEU A 45 2.22 -14.49 11.48
C LEU A 45 1.76 -14.85 12.88
N ASP A 46 1.06 -13.93 13.55
CA ASP A 46 0.36 -14.16 14.79
C ASP A 46 -1.11 -14.50 14.51
N THR A 47 -1.54 -15.69 14.95
CA THR A 47 -2.90 -16.19 14.70
C THR A 47 -3.98 -15.35 15.38
N ASN A 48 -3.70 -14.82 16.58
CA ASN A 48 -4.68 -14.03 17.32
C ASN A 48 -4.84 -12.64 16.68
N ILE A 49 -3.72 -12.02 16.31
CA ILE A 49 -3.72 -10.74 15.61
C ILE A 49 -4.41 -10.89 14.24
N GLN A 50 -4.08 -11.93 13.49
CA GLN A 50 -4.72 -12.22 12.20
C GLN A 50 -6.24 -12.36 12.34
N HIS A 51 -6.70 -13.11 13.34
CA HIS A 51 -8.13 -13.29 13.59
C HIS A 51 -8.82 -11.98 13.99
N LEU A 52 -8.20 -11.20 14.88
CA LEU A 52 -8.73 -9.90 15.31
C LEU A 52 -8.86 -8.94 14.10
N ILE A 53 -7.79 -8.78 13.32
CA ILE A 53 -7.79 -7.87 12.16
C ILE A 53 -8.79 -8.34 11.10
N ASN A 54 -8.87 -9.66 10.84
CA ASN A 54 -9.85 -10.21 9.91
C ASN A 54 -11.29 -9.88 10.35
N THR A 55 -11.59 -10.03 11.63
CA THR A 55 -12.93 -9.75 12.18
C THR A 55 -13.29 -8.27 12.09
N GLU A 56 -12.37 -7.37 12.44
CA GLU A 56 -12.63 -5.93 12.38
C GLU A 56 -12.71 -5.41 10.95
N LEU A 57 -11.90 -5.96 10.04
CA LEU A 57 -11.99 -5.63 8.62
C LEU A 57 -13.32 -6.09 8.01
N ASP A 58 -13.80 -7.28 8.34
CA ASP A 58 -15.10 -7.80 7.88
C ASP A 58 -16.26 -6.92 8.34
N LYS A 59 -16.27 -6.51 9.62
CA LYS A 59 -17.24 -5.53 10.14
C LYS A 59 -17.17 -4.21 9.37
N SER A 60 -15.97 -3.75 9.04
CA SER A 60 -15.79 -2.52 8.27
C SER A 60 -16.36 -2.63 6.86
N LEU A 61 -16.16 -3.77 6.18
CA LEU A 61 -16.75 -4.00 4.86
C LEU A 61 -18.29 -3.90 4.91
N ILE A 62 -18.89 -4.51 5.92
CA ILE A 62 -20.36 -4.45 6.13
C ILE A 62 -20.80 -3.01 6.40
N THR A 63 -20.11 -2.30 7.30
CA THR A 63 -20.47 -0.93 7.70
C THR A 63 -20.43 0.06 6.54
N PHE A 64 -19.45 -0.09 5.65
CA PHE A 64 -19.22 0.82 4.53
C PHE A 64 -19.75 0.30 3.19
N ASP A 65 -20.44 -0.83 3.18
CA ASP A 65 -20.91 -1.52 1.96
C ASP A 65 -19.77 -1.67 0.93
N ALA A 66 -18.59 -2.06 1.42
CA ALA A 66 -17.39 -2.16 0.60
C ALA A 66 -17.28 -3.52 -0.07
N LYS A 67 -16.86 -3.53 -1.35
CA LYS A 67 -16.70 -4.78 -2.13
C LYS A 67 -15.51 -5.63 -1.67
N GLY A 68 -14.57 -5.03 -0.97
CA GLY A 68 -13.40 -5.71 -0.45
C GLY A 68 -12.47 -4.75 0.29
N GLY A 69 -11.50 -5.33 0.98
CA GLY A 69 -10.54 -4.57 1.75
C GLY A 69 -9.29 -5.39 2.06
N GLY A 70 -8.29 -4.72 2.56
CA GLY A 70 -7.07 -5.37 3.03
C GLY A 70 -6.49 -4.66 4.23
N ALA A 71 -5.81 -5.41 5.08
CA ALA A 71 -5.07 -4.89 6.22
C ALA A 71 -3.75 -5.63 6.38
N LEU A 72 -2.73 -4.91 6.80
CA LEU A 72 -1.38 -5.41 7.03
C LEU A 72 -0.86 -4.86 8.34
N LEU A 73 -0.24 -5.73 9.14
CA LEU A 73 0.55 -5.34 10.30
C LEU A 73 1.98 -5.81 10.12
N MET A 74 2.92 -4.89 10.16
CA MET A 74 4.35 -5.13 10.00
C MET A 74 5.09 -4.61 11.23
N ASP A 75 6.07 -5.37 11.70
CA ASP A 75 7.00 -4.92 12.72
C ASP A 75 7.99 -3.93 12.08
N VAL A 76 8.08 -2.73 12.66
CA VAL A 76 8.92 -1.65 12.11
C VAL A 76 10.42 -1.86 12.34
N GLU A 77 10.82 -2.74 13.27
CA GLU A 77 12.22 -2.97 13.60
C GLU A 77 12.88 -3.97 12.64
N ASN A 78 12.12 -4.96 12.17
CA ASN A 78 12.67 -6.08 11.41
C ASN A 78 11.94 -6.38 10.09
N GLY A 79 10.78 -5.71 9.86
CA GLY A 79 9.96 -5.91 8.67
C GLY A 79 9.14 -7.20 8.67
N GLU A 80 9.06 -7.93 9.77
CA GLU A 80 8.24 -9.13 9.89
C GLU A 80 6.75 -8.81 9.75
N ILE A 81 6.06 -9.61 8.93
CA ILE A 81 4.62 -9.48 8.75
C ILE A 81 3.92 -10.30 9.84
N LEU A 82 3.28 -9.61 10.78
CA LEU A 82 2.54 -10.23 11.88
C LEU A 82 1.11 -10.59 11.47
N SER A 83 0.54 -9.85 10.51
CA SER A 83 -0.79 -10.13 9.95
C SER A 83 -0.90 -9.59 8.53
N LEU A 84 -1.57 -10.34 7.66
CA LEU A 84 -1.92 -9.95 6.31
C LEU A 84 -3.33 -10.47 6.00
N VAL A 85 -4.29 -9.57 5.91
CA VAL A 85 -5.69 -9.88 5.62
C VAL A 85 -6.09 -9.30 4.27
N SER A 86 -6.71 -10.09 3.43
CA SER A 86 -7.34 -9.66 2.18
C SER A 86 -8.76 -10.22 2.12
N LEU A 87 -9.77 -9.34 1.96
CA LEU A 87 -11.18 -9.71 1.91
C LEU A 87 -11.82 -9.29 0.58
N PRO A 88 -12.80 -10.05 0.08
CA PRO A 88 -13.28 -11.33 0.59
C PRO A 88 -12.19 -12.41 0.52
N ASN A 89 -12.18 -13.31 1.49
CA ASN A 89 -11.32 -14.47 1.51
C ASN A 89 -12.01 -15.70 0.88
N PHE A 90 -11.31 -16.81 0.81
CA PHE A 90 -11.82 -18.06 0.24
C PHE A 90 -11.43 -19.25 1.14
N ASN A 91 -12.15 -20.34 1.00
CA ASN A 91 -11.83 -21.58 1.72
C ASN A 91 -10.77 -22.36 0.92
N ILE A 92 -9.56 -22.52 1.49
CA ILE A 92 -8.46 -23.24 0.85
C ILE A 92 -8.74 -24.72 0.55
N ASN A 93 -9.71 -25.31 1.26
CA ASN A 93 -10.12 -26.71 1.07
C ASN A 93 -11.19 -26.87 -0.03
N LYS A 94 -11.72 -25.75 -0.57
CA LYS A 94 -12.67 -25.77 -1.68
C LYS A 94 -11.97 -25.24 -2.94
N ARG A 95 -11.87 -26.11 -3.94
CA ARG A 95 -11.26 -25.76 -5.22
C ARG A 95 -12.33 -25.14 -6.13
N GLU A 96 -12.31 -23.84 -6.24
CA GLU A 96 -13.18 -23.05 -7.11
C GLU A 96 -12.36 -22.47 -8.29
N SER A 97 -13.02 -21.81 -9.25
CA SER A 97 -12.31 -21.20 -10.37
C SER A 97 -11.38 -20.08 -9.92
N LEU A 98 -10.10 -20.12 -10.29
CA LEU A 98 -9.10 -19.09 -10.00
C LEU A 98 -9.39 -17.71 -10.66
N LYS A 99 -10.45 -17.60 -11.45
CA LYS A 99 -10.89 -16.33 -12.04
C LYS A 99 -11.72 -15.45 -11.10
N ASP A 100 -12.05 -15.97 -9.93
CA ASP A 100 -12.83 -15.22 -8.92
C ASP A 100 -11.95 -14.15 -8.26
N GLU A 101 -12.48 -12.95 -8.11
CA GLU A 101 -11.78 -11.81 -7.48
C GLU A 101 -11.38 -12.08 -6.02
N ARG A 102 -12.02 -13.05 -5.35
CA ARG A 102 -11.66 -13.51 -4.01
C ARG A 102 -10.23 -14.03 -3.92
N TYR A 103 -9.66 -14.54 -5.02
CA TYR A 103 -8.27 -15.02 -5.04
C TYR A 103 -7.23 -13.92 -5.14
N LEU A 104 -7.64 -12.68 -5.39
CA LEU A 104 -6.72 -11.55 -5.45
C LEU A 104 -6.25 -11.17 -4.04
N ASN A 105 -4.96 -11.37 -3.76
CA ASN A 105 -4.33 -10.79 -2.59
C ASN A 105 -4.21 -9.26 -2.76
N LYS A 106 -5.08 -8.51 -2.10
CA LYS A 106 -5.16 -7.05 -2.22
C LYS A 106 -3.94 -6.33 -1.63
N ILE A 107 -3.20 -7.00 -0.75
CA ILE A 107 -2.02 -6.42 -0.07
C ILE A 107 -0.76 -6.57 -0.91
N THR A 108 -0.53 -7.75 -1.50
CA THR A 108 0.70 -8.02 -2.24
C THR A 108 0.52 -7.84 -3.75
N LYS A 109 -0.64 -8.21 -4.30
CA LYS A 109 -0.94 -8.18 -5.73
C LYS A 109 -1.73 -6.96 -6.17
N GLY A 110 -2.62 -6.46 -5.32
CA GLY A 110 -3.40 -5.26 -5.61
C GLY A 110 -2.48 -4.03 -5.77
N VAL A 111 -2.72 -3.24 -6.81
CA VAL A 111 -1.97 -2.01 -7.10
C VAL A 111 -2.93 -0.84 -7.10
N TYR A 112 -2.69 0.13 -6.24
CA TYR A 112 -3.62 1.24 -5.99
C TYR A 112 -2.89 2.59 -6.02
N GLU A 113 -3.62 3.65 -6.34
CA GLU A 113 -3.16 5.01 -6.05
C GLU A 113 -3.17 5.23 -4.53
N LEU A 114 -2.09 5.78 -4.00
CA LEU A 114 -1.96 6.00 -2.56
C LEU A 114 -2.88 7.12 -2.05
N GLY A 115 -3.25 8.05 -2.93
CA GLY A 115 -4.07 9.18 -2.55
C GLY A 115 -3.43 9.97 -1.40
N SER A 116 -4.25 10.49 -0.51
CA SER A 116 -3.82 11.41 0.55
C SER A 116 -2.82 10.83 1.55
N ILE A 117 -2.65 9.52 1.64
CA ILE A 117 -1.59 8.95 2.50
C ILE A 117 -0.19 9.32 1.97
N PHE A 118 -0.02 9.55 0.67
CA PHE A 118 1.25 10.00 0.09
C PHE A 118 1.70 11.38 0.58
N LYS A 119 0.78 12.23 1.04
CA LYS A 119 1.09 13.56 1.57
C LYS A 119 2.08 13.50 2.75
N THR A 120 2.02 12.43 3.53
CA THR A 120 2.98 12.19 4.62
C THR A 120 4.41 12.12 4.09
N PHE A 121 4.64 11.39 2.99
CA PHE A 121 5.97 11.33 2.35
C PHE A 121 6.41 12.68 1.82
N THR A 122 5.51 13.43 1.18
CA THR A 122 5.84 14.77 0.68
C THR A 122 6.24 15.72 1.80
N VAL A 123 5.49 15.72 2.90
CA VAL A 123 5.80 16.59 4.04
C VAL A 123 7.06 16.13 4.77
N ALA A 124 7.23 14.83 4.98
CA ALA A 124 8.44 14.27 5.59
C ALA A 124 9.69 14.65 4.80
N LEU A 125 9.64 14.50 3.46
CA LEU A 125 10.75 14.90 2.58
C LEU A 125 11.07 16.39 2.65
N ALA A 126 10.05 17.24 2.80
CA ALA A 126 10.25 18.69 2.93
C ALA A 126 10.89 19.04 4.29
N ILE A 127 10.51 18.37 5.36
CA ILE A 127 11.10 18.53 6.70
C ILE A 127 12.55 18.02 6.71
N GLU A 128 12.80 16.83 6.18
CA GLU A 128 14.13 16.22 6.07
C GLU A 128 15.15 17.09 5.32
N ASN A 129 14.66 17.89 4.38
CA ASN A 129 15.48 18.82 3.61
C ASN A 129 15.51 20.25 4.20
N ASP A 130 15.04 20.47 5.42
CA ASP A 130 14.98 21.79 6.10
C ASP A 130 14.22 22.87 5.32
N LEU A 131 13.30 22.49 4.41
CA LEU A 131 12.52 23.42 3.61
C LEU A 131 11.32 23.97 4.36
N VAL A 132 10.81 23.22 5.31
CA VAL A 132 9.68 23.57 6.18
C VAL A 132 9.83 22.90 7.54
N SER A 133 9.10 23.43 8.53
CA SER A 133 8.81 22.77 9.81
C SER A 133 7.30 22.59 9.96
N PRO A 134 6.79 21.81 10.92
CA PRO A 134 5.36 21.67 11.16
C PRO A 134 4.64 23.01 11.36
N LYS A 135 5.32 24.00 11.96
CA LYS A 135 4.78 25.35 12.24
C LYS A 135 4.98 26.35 11.08
N THR A 136 5.70 25.97 10.04
CA THR A 136 5.87 26.85 8.85
C THR A 136 4.51 27.12 8.20
N VAL A 137 4.16 28.40 8.03
CA VAL A 137 2.89 28.79 7.42
C VAL A 137 3.08 28.97 5.91
N ILE A 138 2.32 28.22 5.14
CA ILE A 138 2.17 28.42 3.70
C ILE A 138 1.08 29.47 3.49
N LYS A 139 1.46 30.62 2.93
CA LYS A 139 0.58 31.78 2.79
C LYS A 139 -0.07 31.84 1.42
N ASN A 140 -1.22 32.50 1.36
CA ASN A 140 -1.96 32.79 0.13
C ASN A 140 -2.27 31.52 -0.71
N ILE A 141 -2.66 30.43 -0.06
CA ILE A 141 -3.08 29.21 -0.73
C ILE A 141 -4.31 29.54 -1.60
N PRO A 142 -4.24 29.38 -2.93
CA PRO A 142 -5.36 29.68 -3.80
C PRO A 142 -6.45 28.58 -3.69
N ARG A 143 -7.66 28.88 -4.17
CA ARG A 143 -8.76 27.88 -4.21
C ARG A 143 -8.50 26.76 -5.21
N SER A 144 -7.81 27.07 -6.29
CA SER A 144 -7.39 26.11 -7.31
C SER A 144 -6.06 26.51 -7.95
N ILE A 145 -5.38 25.54 -8.52
CA ILE A 145 -4.16 25.75 -9.32
C ILE A 145 -4.37 25.08 -10.67
N LYS A 146 -4.27 25.87 -11.74
CA LYS A 146 -4.26 25.32 -13.09
C LYS A 146 -2.89 24.70 -13.39
N CYS A 147 -2.88 23.46 -13.82
CA CYS A 147 -1.68 22.76 -14.20
C CYS A 147 -1.93 22.03 -15.52
N SER A 148 -1.30 22.50 -16.62
CA SER A 148 -1.58 22.07 -17.98
C SER A 148 -3.09 22.21 -18.31
N LYS A 149 -3.76 21.12 -18.70
CA LYS A 149 -5.21 21.09 -18.96
C LYS A 149 -6.06 20.75 -17.73
N TYR A 150 -5.44 20.49 -16.60
CA TYR A 150 -6.13 20.11 -15.37
C TYR A 150 -6.23 21.31 -14.41
N GLU A 151 -7.26 21.28 -13.60
CA GLU A 151 -7.42 22.18 -12.46
C GLU A 151 -7.39 21.34 -11.17
N ILE A 152 -6.45 21.67 -10.28
CA ILE A 152 -6.27 21.01 -9.00
C ILE A 152 -6.92 21.87 -7.93
N SER A 153 -7.77 21.27 -7.11
CA SER A 153 -8.47 21.95 -6.01
C SER A 153 -8.50 21.08 -4.78
N ASP A 154 -8.80 21.69 -3.66
CA ASP A 154 -9.13 20.97 -2.42
C ASP A 154 -10.59 20.52 -2.44
N ILE A 155 -10.88 19.44 -1.71
CA ILE A 155 -12.26 18.89 -1.58
C ILE A 155 -13.16 19.86 -0.80
N LYS A 156 -12.56 20.65 0.12
CA LYS A 156 -13.25 21.64 0.97
C LYS A 156 -12.53 22.97 0.90
N GLU A 157 -13.24 24.04 1.19
CA GLU A 157 -12.61 25.36 1.37
C GLU A 157 -11.83 25.40 2.68
N PHE A 158 -10.61 25.93 2.60
CA PHE A 158 -9.73 26.13 3.74
C PHE A 158 -9.30 27.59 3.84
N PRO A 159 -8.79 28.04 5.02
CA PRO A 159 -8.12 29.34 5.15
C PRO A 159 -6.99 29.48 4.13
N LYS A 160 -6.75 30.72 3.68
CA LYS A 160 -5.68 31.01 2.72
C LYS A 160 -4.27 30.77 3.27
N ASP A 161 -4.14 30.79 4.59
CA ASP A 161 -2.88 30.57 5.27
C ASP A 161 -3.04 29.33 6.16
N LEU A 162 -2.22 28.32 5.94
CA LEU A 162 -2.20 27.07 6.71
C LEU A 162 -0.79 26.75 7.14
N SER A 163 -0.62 26.28 8.38
CA SER A 163 0.62 25.63 8.79
C SER A 163 0.82 24.30 8.03
N VAL A 164 2.04 23.81 7.95
CA VAL A 164 2.34 22.48 7.39
C VAL A 164 1.57 21.39 8.13
N GLU A 165 1.46 21.51 9.44
CA GLU A 165 0.65 20.64 10.29
C GLU A 165 -0.83 20.68 9.88
N ASP A 166 -1.42 21.86 9.72
CA ASP A 166 -2.80 22.03 9.28
C ASP A 166 -3.03 21.48 7.86
N ILE A 167 -2.05 21.62 6.96
CA ILE A 167 -2.11 21.05 5.61
C ILE A 167 -2.29 19.52 5.67
N LEU A 168 -1.56 18.83 6.55
CA LEU A 168 -1.72 17.38 6.75
C LEU A 168 -3.05 17.04 7.42
N ILE A 169 -3.38 17.69 8.54
CA ILE A 169 -4.60 17.43 9.31
C ILE A 169 -5.85 17.62 8.45
N ARG A 170 -5.87 18.67 7.63
CA ARG A 170 -6.98 18.99 6.73
C ARG A 170 -6.91 18.26 5.40
N SER A 171 -5.79 17.59 5.14
CA SER A 171 -5.54 16.88 3.87
C SER A 171 -5.63 17.81 2.64
N SER A 172 -5.07 19.02 2.71
CA SER A 172 -5.06 19.96 1.60
C SER A 172 -4.20 19.47 0.44
N ASN A 173 -4.79 19.32 -0.75
CA ASN A 173 -4.07 18.98 -1.97
C ASN A 173 -3.18 20.14 -2.41
N ILE A 174 -3.75 21.36 -2.40
CA ILE A 174 -3.03 22.57 -2.85
C ILE A 174 -1.89 22.89 -1.90
N GLY A 175 -2.13 22.80 -0.58
CA GLY A 175 -1.08 23.04 0.41
C GLY A 175 0.09 22.08 0.22
N THR A 176 -0.19 20.80 0.00
CA THR A 176 0.84 19.76 -0.23
C THR A 176 1.57 19.99 -1.57
N LEU A 177 0.84 20.35 -2.62
CA LEU A 177 1.42 20.72 -3.91
C LEU A 177 2.40 21.88 -3.78
N LEU A 178 2.05 22.91 -3.03
CA LEU A 178 2.94 24.06 -2.80
C LEU A 178 4.20 23.69 -2.03
N ILE A 179 4.09 22.74 -1.08
CA ILE A 179 5.25 22.15 -0.41
C ILE A 179 6.11 21.36 -1.39
N ALA A 180 5.50 20.53 -2.25
CA ALA A 180 6.24 19.76 -3.25
C ALA A 180 7.00 20.65 -4.26
N ARG A 181 6.44 21.80 -4.63
CA ARG A 181 7.16 22.79 -5.46
C ARG A 181 8.41 23.36 -4.78
N LYS A 182 8.42 23.45 -3.44
CA LYS A 182 9.65 23.80 -2.68
C LYS A 182 10.68 22.67 -2.69
N ILE A 183 10.23 21.41 -2.64
CA ILE A 183 11.09 20.23 -2.72
C ILE A 183 11.75 20.15 -4.11
N GLY A 184 10.96 20.34 -5.16
CA GLY A 184 11.36 20.17 -6.54
C GLY A 184 11.33 18.71 -7.02
N GLU A 185 11.23 18.54 -8.33
CA GLU A 185 11.02 17.24 -8.98
C GLU A 185 12.17 16.26 -8.73
N GLU A 186 13.42 16.74 -8.80
CA GLU A 186 14.60 15.89 -8.68
C GLU A 186 14.72 15.24 -7.28
N LYS A 187 14.41 15.98 -6.22
CA LYS A 187 14.44 15.42 -4.86
C LYS A 187 13.30 14.41 -4.65
N LEU A 188 12.11 14.67 -5.21
CA LEU A 188 11.01 13.73 -5.13
C LEU A 188 11.29 12.45 -5.93
N LYS A 189 11.88 12.57 -7.13
CA LYS A 189 12.35 11.41 -7.91
C LYS A 189 13.36 10.57 -7.14
N LYS A 190 14.35 11.25 -6.54
CA LYS A 190 15.37 10.58 -5.73
C LYS A 190 14.76 9.81 -4.57
N PHE A 191 13.85 10.44 -3.81
CA PHE A 191 13.13 9.79 -2.71
C PHE A 191 12.38 8.54 -3.17
N ILE A 192 11.56 8.63 -4.23
CA ILE A 192 10.79 7.51 -4.77
C ILE A 192 11.72 6.35 -5.20
N LYS A 193 12.88 6.67 -5.79
CA LYS A 193 13.87 5.68 -6.20
C LYS A 193 14.55 5.01 -5.01
N GLU A 194 15.00 5.78 -4.04
CA GLU A 194 15.75 5.29 -2.86
C GLU A 194 14.87 4.47 -1.93
N THR A 195 13.62 4.86 -1.73
CA THR A 195 12.63 4.09 -0.95
C THR A 195 12.10 2.87 -1.71
N ARG A 196 12.43 2.74 -2.99
CA ARG A 196 11.94 1.65 -3.85
C ARG A 196 10.42 1.55 -3.94
N LEU A 197 9.70 2.66 -3.70
CA LEU A 197 8.23 2.71 -3.66
C LEU A 197 7.56 2.15 -4.93
N LEU A 198 8.22 2.29 -6.08
CA LEU A 198 7.73 1.82 -7.38
C LEU A 198 8.34 0.46 -7.79
N TYR A 199 8.82 -0.31 -6.84
CA TYR A 199 9.27 -1.67 -7.09
C TYR A 199 8.22 -2.68 -6.62
N SER A 200 8.23 -3.86 -7.21
CA SER A 200 7.47 -4.98 -6.67
C SER A 200 8.02 -5.39 -5.31
N PRO A 201 7.17 -5.68 -4.33
CA PRO A 201 7.64 -6.07 -3.00
C PRO A 201 8.43 -7.38 -3.05
N ALA A 202 9.48 -7.46 -2.24
CA ALA A 202 10.27 -8.68 -2.04
C ALA A 202 9.65 -9.47 -0.86
N ILE A 203 8.81 -10.44 -1.17
CA ILE A 203 8.15 -11.32 -0.20
C ILE A 203 8.13 -12.75 -0.74
N GLN A 204 8.06 -13.75 0.16
CA GLN A 204 7.98 -15.17 -0.22
C GLN A 204 6.57 -15.55 -0.73
N LEU A 205 6.03 -14.77 -1.64
CA LEU A 205 4.80 -15.02 -2.38
C LEU A 205 5.02 -14.65 -3.84
N GLU A 206 4.47 -15.44 -4.78
CA GLU A 206 4.58 -15.11 -6.19
C GLU A 206 3.54 -14.08 -6.66
N GLU A 207 2.43 -13.98 -5.92
CA GLU A 207 1.36 -13.04 -6.23
C GLU A 207 1.73 -11.64 -5.78
N VAL A 208 2.65 -10.99 -6.51
CA VAL A 208 3.08 -9.61 -6.29
C VAL A 208 2.64 -8.70 -7.44
N GLY A 209 2.24 -7.50 -7.08
CA GLY A 209 1.86 -6.46 -8.02
C GLY A 209 3.06 -5.63 -8.46
N SER A 210 2.98 -5.10 -9.66
CA SER A 210 3.95 -4.14 -10.17
C SER A 210 3.29 -2.78 -10.34
N PRO A 211 3.87 -1.70 -9.80
CA PRO A 211 3.38 -0.35 -10.00
C PRO A 211 3.25 0.02 -11.48
N ILE A 212 2.26 0.83 -11.81
CA ILE A 212 2.04 1.31 -13.17
C ILE A 212 3.12 2.33 -13.50
N LYS A 213 3.84 2.11 -14.60
CA LYS A 213 4.86 3.06 -15.08
C LYS A 213 4.22 4.36 -15.56
N PHE A 214 4.86 5.47 -15.30
CA PHE A 214 4.43 6.78 -15.78
C PHE A 214 5.65 7.64 -16.20
N ASN A 215 5.39 8.70 -16.98
CA ASN A 215 6.39 9.69 -17.36
C ASN A 215 6.30 10.92 -16.45
N TRP A 216 7.45 11.55 -16.17
CA TRP A 216 7.55 12.80 -15.42
C TRP A 216 7.27 14.01 -16.33
N GLU A 217 6.05 14.08 -16.83
CA GLU A 217 5.60 15.15 -17.71
C GLU A 217 4.33 15.78 -17.17
N ASN A 218 4.05 17.02 -17.56
CA ASN A 218 2.75 17.66 -17.33
C ASN A 218 2.16 17.46 -15.90
N CYS A 219 2.56 18.27 -14.97
CA CYS A 219 1.98 18.29 -13.61
C CYS A 219 2.26 17.05 -12.74
N LYS A 220 3.23 16.21 -13.10
CA LYS A 220 3.50 14.99 -12.34
C LYS A 220 3.98 15.27 -10.91
N LEU A 221 4.86 16.25 -10.72
CA LEU A 221 5.27 16.68 -9.39
C LEU A 221 4.05 17.06 -8.55
N GLU A 222 3.17 17.86 -9.12
CA GLU A 222 1.97 18.38 -8.44
C GLU A 222 1.02 17.24 -8.06
N THR A 223 0.69 16.37 -9.02
CA THR A 223 -0.29 15.30 -8.77
C THR A 223 0.24 14.22 -7.85
N ILE A 224 1.50 13.81 -8.02
CA ILE A 224 2.14 12.82 -7.15
C ILE A 224 2.23 13.31 -5.71
N SER A 225 2.43 14.61 -5.49
CA SER A 225 2.58 15.18 -4.15
C SER A 225 1.45 14.81 -3.19
N TYR A 226 0.23 14.60 -3.69
CA TYR A 226 -0.92 14.15 -2.92
C TYR A 226 -1.42 12.75 -3.32
N GLY A 227 -0.56 11.96 -4.01
CA GLY A 227 -0.76 10.55 -4.28
C GLY A 227 -1.63 10.21 -5.47
N HIS A 228 -1.86 11.17 -6.41
CA HIS A 228 -2.59 10.93 -7.64
C HIS A 228 -1.66 10.64 -8.82
N GLY A 229 -1.99 9.64 -9.61
CA GLY A 229 -1.17 9.21 -10.76
C GLY A 229 0.12 8.47 -10.38
N ILE A 230 0.24 8.03 -9.14
CA ILE A 230 1.29 7.13 -8.64
C ILE A 230 0.65 5.93 -7.98
N THR A 231 1.07 4.75 -8.36
CA THR A 231 0.50 3.50 -7.86
C THR A 231 1.56 2.61 -7.24
N THR A 232 1.19 1.87 -6.21
CA THR A 232 2.01 0.81 -5.63
C THR A 232 1.13 -0.22 -4.91
N THR A 233 1.73 -1.28 -4.38
CA THR A 233 1.01 -2.21 -3.52
C THR A 233 0.92 -1.69 -2.09
N PRO A 234 -0.12 -2.04 -1.32
CA PRO A 234 -0.18 -1.71 0.10
C PRO A 234 1.02 -2.21 0.88
N LEU A 235 1.52 -3.40 0.57
CA LEU A 235 2.74 -3.94 1.19
C LEU A 235 3.95 -3.01 0.96
N GLN A 236 4.18 -2.59 -0.29
CA GLN A 236 5.32 -1.72 -0.60
C GLN A 236 5.14 -0.33 0.03
N ALA A 237 3.92 0.21 0.06
CA ALA A 237 3.64 1.46 0.76
C ALA A 237 3.96 1.34 2.25
N THR A 238 3.52 0.27 2.91
CA THR A 238 3.79 0.03 4.35
C THR A 238 5.29 -0.10 4.63
N ALA A 239 6.05 -0.74 3.74
CA ALA A 239 7.51 -0.88 3.91
C ALA A 239 8.28 0.45 3.77
N VAL A 240 7.66 1.48 3.19
CA VAL A 240 8.25 2.84 3.06
C VAL A 240 7.90 3.71 4.27
N TYR A 241 6.78 3.44 4.95
CA TYR A 241 6.38 4.12 6.19
C TYR A 241 7.25 3.73 7.37
#